data_4c95d31d3470b998560b182f3256e272
#
_entry.id   4c95d31d3470b998560b182f3256e272
#
_cell.length_a   1.000
_cell.length_b   1.000
_cell.length_c   1.000
_cell.angle_alpha   90.00
_cell.angle_beta   90.00
_cell.angle_gamma   90.00
#
_symmetry.space_group_name_H-M   'P 1'
#
loop_
_entity.id
_entity.type
_entity.pdbx_description
1 polymer ?
#
loop_
_entity_poly.entity_id
_entity_poly.type
_entity_poly.pdbx_seq_one_letter_code
_entity_poly.pdbx_strand_id
1 'polypeptide(L)'
;IEDTVNELIDLNLKPLIIGGEHSASIGAINALSKKYENLTVVHFDAHRDLAFEFIGEKYSHAAVMRRAHEAGVDLVQIGIRSSSYEEEEFVKSTYNIQTFKINDVHKHMDAIEYYLINIDGPIYISIDMDVIDPAIAPSVGNPTPGGLFISEVETLLKTLSNKNIVGFDVVETASDRLGDNTAVVAAKLIYDFLTLIE
;
A
#
# COMPACT_ATOMS: atom_id res chain seq x y z
N ILE A 1 2.42 16.95 4.19
CA ILE A 1 1.74 16.06 3.25
C ILE A 1 0.23 16.22 3.38
N GLU A 2 -0.35 16.05 4.58
CA GLU A 2 -1.79 16.15 4.77
C GLU A 2 -2.39 17.45 4.22
N ASP A 3 -1.79 18.60 4.51
CA ASP A 3 -2.27 19.90 4.02
C ASP A 3 -2.24 19.98 2.49
N THR A 4 -1.14 19.55 1.87
CA THR A 4 -1.01 19.52 0.41
C THR A 4 -2.03 18.59 -0.26
N VAL A 5 -2.29 17.42 0.35
CA VAL A 5 -3.30 16.49 -0.15
C VAL A 5 -4.70 17.08 -0.02
N ASN A 6 -5.01 17.79 1.06
CA ASN A 6 -6.29 18.53 1.19
C ASN A 6 -6.45 19.57 0.08
N GLU A 7 -5.40 20.35 -0.25
CA GLU A 7 -5.42 21.30 -1.36
C GLU A 7 -5.71 20.62 -2.70
N LEU A 8 -5.10 19.46 -2.97
CA LEU A 8 -5.36 18.70 -4.19
C LEU A 8 -6.80 18.18 -4.25
N ILE A 9 -7.31 17.66 -3.13
CA ILE A 9 -8.70 17.19 -3.03
C ILE A 9 -9.69 18.34 -3.28
N ASP A 10 -9.44 19.52 -2.75
CA ASP A 10 -10.29 20.71 -2.96
C ASP A 10 -10.31 21.16 -4.43
N LEU A 11 -9.24 20.87 -5.18
CA LEU A 11 -9.14 21.07 -6.62
C LEU A 11 -9.72 19.91 -7.45
N ASN A 12 -10.32 18.88 -6.82
CA ASN A 12 -10.79 17.64 -7.44
C ASN A 12 -9.66 16.87 -8.17
N LEU A 13 -8.44 16.95 -7.67
CA LEU A 13 -7.29 16.20 -8.15
C LEU A 13 -7.06 14.95 -7.29
N LYS A 14 -6.55 13.89 -7.91
CA LYS A 14 -6.15 12.67 -7.20
C LYS A 14 -4.67 12.78 -6.81
N PRO A 15 -4.31 12.67 -5.51
CA PRO A 15 -2.92 12.70 -5.10
C PRO A 15 -2.17 11.44 -5.56
N LEU A 16 -0.99 11.64 -6.11
CA LEU A 16 0.03 10.62 -6.30
C LEU A 16 1.26 11.01 -5.48
N ILE A 17 1.67 10.16 -4.55
CA ILE A 17 2.88 10.35 -3.75
C ILE A 17 3.96 9.42 -4.26
N ILE A 18 5.11 9.99 -4.59
CA ILE A 18 6.31 9.23 -4.94
C ILE A 18 7.31 9.44 -3.82
N GLY A 19 7.50 8.42 -3.11
CA GLY A 19 8.33 8.45 -2.13
C GLY A 19 8.94 8.58 -1.04
N GLY A 20 9.74 8.56 -0.23
CA GLY A 20 10.27 8.47 1.04
C GLY A 20 9.97 7.11 1.68
N GLU A 21 10.10 7.09 3.00
CA GLU A 21 9.69 5.94 3.80
C GLU A 21 8.17 5.92 3.96
N HIS A 22 7.60 4.81 4.37
CA HIS A 22 6.15 4.56 4.33
C HIS A 22 5.33 5.53 5.18
N SER A 23 5.90 6.17 6.22
CA SER A 23 5.18 7.18 7.02
C SER A 23 4.66 8.38 6.21
N ALA A 24 5.19 8.60 5.00
CA ALA A 24 4.68 9.61 4.06
C ALA A 24 3.19 9.39 3.73
N SER A 25 2.73 8.15 3.68
CA SER A 25 1.34 7.78 3.37
C SER A 25 0.35 8.18 4.46
N ILE A 26 0.78 8.33 5.73
CA ILE A 26 -0.10 8.67 6.85
C ILE A 26 -0.86 9.99 6.59
N GLY A 27 -0.15 11.01 6.10
CA GLY A 27 -0.76 12.30 5.82
C GLY A 27 -1.81 12.24 4.69
N ALA A 28 -1.56 11.46 3.66
CA ALA A 28 -2.52 11.26 2.57
C ALA A 28 -3.76 10.49 3.04
N ILE A 29 -3.56 9.39 3.76
CA ILE A 29 -4.65 8.57 4.28
C ILE A 29 -5.51 9.39 5.25
N ASN A 30 -4.90 10.20 6.13
CA ASN A 30 -5.63 11.08 7.04
C ASN A 30 -6.48 12.13 6.29
N ALA A 31 -5.96 12.76 5.24
CA ALA A 31 -6.70 13.72 4.45
C ALA A 31 -7.89 13.06 3.74
N LEU A 32 -7.65 11.91 3.10
CA LEU A 32 -8.65 11.18 2.34
C LEU A 32 -9.73 10.55 3.23
N SER A 33 -9.38 10.04 4.42
CA SER A 33 -10.35 9.48 5.37
C SER A 33 -11.35 10.53 5.91
N LYS A 34 -10.94 11.79 5.98
CA LYS A 34 -11.83 12.89 6.35
C LYS A 34 -12.78 13.31 5.21
N LYS A 35 -12.36 13.11 3.98
CA LYS A 35 -13.12 13.47 2.77
C LYS A 35 -14.08 12.37 2.34
N TYR A 36 -13.67 11.13 2.43
CA TYR A 36 -14.39 9.99 1.88
C TYR A 36 -14.84 9.04 2.99
N GLU A 37 -16.15 8.87 3.10
CA GLU A 37 -16.71 7.82 3.94
C GLU A 37 -16.42 6.44 3.35
N ASN A 38 -16.22 5.44 4.21
CA ASN A 38 -15.91 4.05 3.82
C ASN A 38 -14.67 3.92 2.90
N LEU A 39 -13.64 4.72 3.18
CA LEU A 39 -12.36 4.61 2.48
C LEU A 39 -11.74 3.23 2.76
N THR A 40 -11.32 2.56 1.70
CA THR A 40 -10.49 1.34 1.79
C THR A 40 -9.07 1.65 1.37
N VAL A 41 -8.08 1.26 2.16
CA VAL A 41 -6.67 1.25 1.76
C VAL A 41 -6.30 -0.15 1.29
N VAL A 42 -5.91 -0.27 0.03
CA VAL A 42 -5.31 -1.48 -0.52
C VAL A 42 -3.79 -1.34 -0.42
N HIS A 43 -3.20 -2.12 0.46
CA HIS A 43 -1.82 -2.04 0.90
C HIS A 43 -1.02 -3.23 0.36
N PHE A 44 -0.08 -2.96 -0.53
CA PHE A 44 0.88 -3.92 -1.06
C PHE A 44 2.18 -3.80 -0.29
N ASP A 45 2.58 -4.85 0.44
CA ASP A 45 3.72 -4.78 1.36
C ASP A 45 4.17 -6.18 1.80
N ALA A 46 5.44 -6.33 2.15
CA ALA A 46 5.93 -7.48 2.88
C ALA A 46 5.49 -7.46 4.35
N HIS A 47 5.30 -6.26 4.90
CA HIS A 47 5.05 -5.98 6.31
C HIS A 47 3.60 -5.58 6.55
N ARG A 48 3.17 -5.66 7.81
CA ARG A 48 1.81 -5.23 8.19
C ARG A 48 1.70 -3.74 8.45
N ASP A 49 2.76 -3.12 8.95
CA ASP A 49 2.80 -1.72 9.39
C ASP A 49 1.70 -1.37 10.41
N LEU A 50 1.37 -2.35 11.26
CA LEU A 50 0.33 -2.28 12.28
C LEU A 50 0.88 -2.11 13.70
N ALA A 51 2.18 -1.85 13.84
CA ALA A 51 2.77 -1.59 15.16
C ALA A 51 2.07 -0.42 15.86
N PHE A 52 1.89 -0.54 17.18
CA PHE A 52 1.34 0.58 17.95
C PHE A 52 2.29 1.79 17.92
N GLU A 53 3.59 1.51 18.05
CA GLU A 53 4.69 2.45 17.92
C GLU A 53 5.97 1.69 17.54
N PHE A 54 6.96 2.36 16.98
CA PHE A 54 8.26 1.81 16.66
C PHE A 54 9.34 2.72 17.23
N ILE A 55 10.17 2.19 18.15
CA ILE A 55 11.23 2.94 18.87
C ILE A 55 10.67 4.23 19.54
N GLY A 56 9.46 4.15 20.09
CA GLY A 56 8.79 5.27 20.75
C GLY A 56 8.07 6.25 19.81
N GLU A 57 8.12 5.98 18.48
CA GLU A 57 7.48 6.84 17.47
C GLU A 57 6.20 6.19 16.93
N LYS A 58 5.07 6.89 17.13
CA LYS A 58 3.75 6.44 16.65
C LYS A 58 3.53 6.65 15.14
N TYR A 59 4.24 7.63 14.58
CA TYR A 59 4.12 8.00 13.16
C TYR A 59 5.33 7.50 12.36
N SER A 60 5.75 6.26 12.61
CA SER A 60 6.83 5.59 11.90
C SER A 60 6.31 4.78 10.72
N HIS A 61 7.23 4.37 9.82
CA HIS A 61 6.95 3.44 8.72
C HIS A 61 6.24 2.17 9.20
N ALA A 62 6.66 1.55 10.32
CA ALA A 62 6.06 0.32 10.85
C ALA A 62 4.65 0.50 11.46
N ALA A 63 4.10 1.72 11.49
CA ALA A 63 2.83 2.04 12.14
C ALA A 63 1.79 2.69 11.20
N VAL A 64 2.05 2.75 9.90
CA VAL A 64 1.22 3.44 8.91
C VAL A 64 -0.20 2.88 8.87
N MET A 65 -0.33 1.58 8.71
CA MET A 65 -1.64 0.92 8.63
C MET A 65 -2.35 0.89 9.98
N ARG A 66 -1.60 0.99 11.09
CA ARG A 66 -2.19 1.23 12.40
C ARG A 66 -2.85 2.61 12.47
N ARG A 67 -2.21 3.64 11.95
CA ARG A 67 -2.79 5.01 11.89
C ARG A 67 -3.99 5.06 10.96
N ALA A 68 -3.93 4.38 9.80
CA ALA A 68 -5.05 4.26 8.89
C ALA A 68 -6.27 3.60 9.58
N HIS A 69 -6.06 2.48 10.26
CA HIS A 69 -7.12 1.81 11.02
C HIS A 69 -7.72 2.73 12.11
N GLU A 70 -6.90 3.44 12.87
CA GLU A 70 -7.36 4.39 13.90
C GLU A 70 -8.15 5.58 13.30
N ALA A 71 -7.92 5.92 12.03
CA ALA A 71 -8.70 6.89 11.28
C ALA A 71 -10.04 6.32 10.73
N GLY A 72 -10.36 5.05 11.03
CA GLY A 72 -11.61 4.40 10.63
C GLY A 72 -11.61 3.84 9.20
N VAL A 73 -10.43 3.60 8.63
CA VAL A 73 -10.25 3.09 7.27
C VAL A 73 -10.29 1.57 7.26
N ASP A 74 -10.93 0.98 6.26
CA ASP A 74 -10.85 -0.46 6.00
C ASP A 74 -9.51 -0.79 5.32
N LEU A 75 -8.89 -1.91 5.71
CA LEU A 75 -7.59 -2.32 5.19
C LEU A 75 -7.67 -3.62 4.41
N VAL A 76 -7.02 -3.64 3.25
CA VAL A 76 -6.77 -4.86 2.47
C VAL A 76 -5.27 -4.99 2.27
N GLN A 77 -4.64 -5.91 2.97
CA GLN A 77 -3.19 -6.14 2.94
C GLN A 77 -2.84 -7.28 1.99
N ILE A 78 -1.92 -7.06 1.07
CA ILE A 78 -1.53 -8.00 0.02
C ILE A 78 -0.01 -8.20 0.01
N GLY A 79 0.45 -9.45 0.07
CA GLY A 79 1.87 -9.80 0.01
C GLY A 79 2.54 -10.03 1.36
N ILE A 80 1.77 -9.89 2.45
CA ILE A 80 2.30 -9.98 3.82
C ILE A 80 3.04 -11.30 4.07
N ARG A 81 4.29 -11.18 4.54
CA ARG A 81 5.16 -12.32 4.88
C ARG A 81 6.07 -12.08 6.08
N SER A 82 6.04 -10.85 6.61
CA SER A 82 6.76 -10.45 7.83
C SER A 82 5.80 -9.72 8.76
N SER A 83 5.74 -10.12 10.02
CA SER A 83 4.89 -9.49 11.04
C SER A 83 5.34 -9.87 12.44
N SER A 84 5.11 -8.99 13.40
CA SER A 84 5.30 -9.29 14.81
C SER A 84 4.13 -10.11 15.39
N TYR A 85 4.34 -10.68 16.57
CA TYR A 85 3.26 -11.37 17.29
C TYR A 85 2.12 -10.41 17.65
N GLU A 86 2.45 -9.20 18.08
CA GLU A 86 1.48 -8.18 18.46
C GLU A 86 0.59 -7.76 17.28
N GLU A 87 1.16 -7.62 16.09
CA GLU A 87 0.38 -7.30 14.88
C GLU A 87 -0.55 -8.44 14.47
N GLU A 88 -0.10 -9.70 14.56
CA GLU A 88 -0.96 -10.87 14.29
C GLU A 88 -2.13 -10.94 15.28
N GLU A 89 -1.91 -10.68 16.58
CA GLU A 89 -2.99 -10.64 17.57
C GLU A 89 -3.93 -9.46 17.33
N PHE A 90 -3.40 -8.31 16.92
CA PHE A 90 -4.22 -7.15 16.55
C PHE A 90 -5.15 -7.47 15.38
N VAL A 91 -4.65 -8.05 14.30
CA VAL A 91 -5.47 -8.45 13.14
C VAL A 91 -6.56 -9.45 13.53
N LYS A 92 -6.25 -10.45 14.37
CA LYS A 92 -7.25 -11.42 14.84
C LYS A 92 -8.39 -10.78 15.64
N SER A 93 -8.11 -9.70 16.33
CA SER A 93 -9.09 -8.97 17.15
C SER A 93 -9.86 -7.90 16.37
N THR A 94 -9.54 -7.70 15.09
CA THR A 94 -10.02 -6.59 14.28
C THR A 94 -10.77 -7.13 13.05
N TYR A 95 -11.98 -6.62 12.78
CA TYR A 95 -12.86 -7.15 11.73
C TYR A 95 -12.70 -6.47 10.36
N ASN A 96 -12.11 -5.26 10.32
CA ASN A 96 -11.98 -4.46 9.09
C ASN A 96 -10.57 -4.52 8.48
N ILE A 97 -9.83 -5.60 8.73
CA ILE A 97 -8.53 -5.88 8.11
C ILE A 97 -8.60 -7.22 7.40
N GLN A 98 -8.63 -7.18 6.06
CA GLN A 98 -8.50 -8.36 5.23
C GLN A 98 -7.02 -8.54 4.87
N THR A 99 -6.50 -9.74 5.00
CA THR A 99 -5.10 -10.05 4.64
C THR A 99 -5.03 -11.18 3.63
N PHE A 100 -4.28 -10.96 2.57
CA PHE A 100 -3.82 -11.97 1.62
C PHE A 100 -2.30 -12.10 1.78
N LYS A 101 -1.87 -13.16 2.47
CA LYS A 101 -0.44 -13.45 2.64
C LYS A 101 0.18 -13.85 1.31
N ILE A 102 1.49 -13.79 1.20
CA ILE A 102 2.21 -14.09 -0.05
C ILE A 102 1.79 -15.44 -0.66
N ASN A 103 1.60 -16.48 0.15
CA ASN A 103 1.16 -17.78 -0.32
C ASN A 103 -0.27 -17.78 -0.89
N ASP A 104 -1.12 -16.87 -0.44
CA ASP A 104 -2.48 -16.71 -0.96
C ASP A 104 -2.41 -16.09 -2.35
N VAL A 105 -1.54 -15.10 -2.56
CA VAL A 105 -1.33 -14.48 -3.86
C VAL A 105 -0.84 -15.50 -4.88
N HIS A 106 0.20 -16.26 -4.56
CA HIS A 106 0.75 -17.26 -5.47
C HIS A 106 -0.20 -18.42 -5.82
N LYS A 107 -1.16 -18.73 -4.95
CA LYS A 107 -2.04 -19.89 -5.12
C LYS A 107 -3.47 -19.55 -5.49
N HIS A 108 -3.95 -18.37 -5.17
CA HIS A 108 -5.37 -18.00 -5.20
C HIS A 108 -5.58 -16.59 -5.77
N MET A 109 -4.80 -16.20 -6.78
CA MET A 109 -4.89 -14.88 -7.44
C MET A 109 -6.33 -14.54 -7.83
N ASP A 110 -7.04 -15.49 -8.47
CA ASP A 110 -8.44 -15.30 -8.91
C ASP A 110 -9.38 -14.91 -7.77
N ALA A 111 -9.15 -15.48 -6.57
CA ALA A 111 -9.97 -15.16 -5.40
C ALA A 111 -9.67 -13.75 -4.87
N ILE A 112 -8.43 -13.29 -4.99
CA ILE A 112 -8.03 -11.94 -4.61
C ILE A 112 -8.61 -10.95 -5.61
N GLU A 113 -8.49 -11.19 -6.91
CA GLU A 113 -9.11 -10.36 -7.95
C GLU A 113 -10.63 -10.26 -7.72
N TYR A 114 -11.29 -11.39 -7.44
CA TYR A 114 -12.71 -11.39 -7.11
C TYR A 114 -13.03 -10.55 -5.88
N TYR A 115 -12.22 -10.60 -4.83
CA TYR A 115 -12.38 -9.76 -3.65
C TYR A 115 -12.24 -8.28 -4.01
N LEU A 116 -11.18 -7.91 -4.72
CA LEU A 116 -10.90 -6.52 -5.11
C LEU A 116 -11.99 -5.92 -6.01
N ILE A 117 -12.54 -6.71 -6.95
CA ILE A 117 -13.67 -6.28 -7.79
C ILE A 117 -14.91 -5.95 -6.95
N ASN A 118 -15.10 -6.61 -5.82
CA ASN A 118 -16.26 -6.44 -4.96
C ASN A 118 -16.05 -5.41 -3.84
N ILE A 119 -14.92 -4.71 -3.78
CA ILE A 119 -14.76 -3.57 -2.87
C ILE A 119 -15.68 -2.45 -3.34
N ASP A 120 -16.54 -1.97 -2.46
CA ASP A 120 -17.37 -0.80 -2.69
C ASP A 120 -16.71 0.46 -2.13
N GLY A 121 -17.00 1.61 -2.76
CA GLY A 121 -16.53 2.91 -2.26
C GLY A 121 -15.18 3.36 -2.80
N PRO A 122 -14.59 4.40 -2.17
CA PRO A 122 -13.32 4.97 -2.55
C PRO A 122 -12.14 4.10 -2.10
N ILE A 123 -11.11 4.01 -2.96
CA ILE A 123 -9.91 3.22 -2.69
C ILE A 123 -8.67 4.11 -2.78
N TYR A 124 -7.84 4.04 -1.75
CA TYR A 124 -6.45 4.49 -1.79
C TYR A 124 -5.52 3.28 -1.94
N ILE A 125 -4.56 3.36 -2.85
CA ILE A 125 -3.58 2.29 -3.06
C ILE A 125 -2.24 2.73 -2.49
N SER A 126 -1.66 1.91 -1.61
CA SER A 126 -0.31 2.13 -1.08
C SER A 126 0.58 0.96 -1.48
N ILE A 127 1.68 1.26 -2.16
CA ILE A 127 2.64 0.27 -2.64
C ILE A 127 3.98 0.50 -1.97
N ASP A 128 4.31 -0.34 -1.01
CA ASP A 128 5.68 -0.49 -0.53
C ASP A 128 6.47 -1.34 -1.54
N MET A 129 7.61 -0.83 -2.00
CA MET A 129 8.42 -1.54 -2.99
C MET A 129 9.01 -2.84 -2.47
N ASP A 130 9.01 -3.08 -1.17
CA ASP A 130 9.46 -4.34 -0.59
C ASP A 130 8.45 -5.49 -0.71
N VAL A 131 7.20 -5.19 -1.19
CA VAL A 131 6.26 -6.24 -1.61
C VAL A 131 6.85 -7.11 -2.71
N ILE A 132 7.64 -6.50 -3.60
CA ILE A 132 8.37 -7.18 -4.68
C ILE A 132 9.50 -8.04 -4.09
N ASP A 133 9.77 -9.18 -4.73
CA ASP A 133 10.87 -10.03 -4.31
C ASP A 133 12.21 -9.28 -4.44
N PRO A 134 13.08 -9.31 -3.41
CA PRO A 134 14.37 -8.61 -3.44
C PRO A 134 15.34 -9.12 -4.52
N ALA A 135 15.08 -10.25 -5.17
CA ALA A 135 15.83 -10.64 -6.37
C ALA A 135 15.51 -9.73 -7.58
N ILE A 136 14.37 -9.02 -7.54
CA ILE A 136 13.88 -8.11 -8.58
C ILE A 136 14.09 -6.66 -8.14
N ALA A 137 13.71 -6.32 -6.91
CA ALA A 137 13.78 -4.98 -6.33
C ALA A 137 14.60 -4.99 -5.02
N PRO A 138 15.93 -5.06 -5.11
CA PRO A 138 16.79 -5.20 -3.91
C PRO A 138 16.97 -3.92 -3.11
N SER A 139 16.76 -2.73 -3.70
CA SER A 139 17.05 -1.44 -3.07
C SER A 139 15.84 -0.89 -2.34
N VAL A 140 15.50 -1.53 -1.23
CA VAL A 140 14.44 -1.16 -0.29
C VAL A 140 14.98 -1.12 1.15
N GLY A 141 14.26 -0.44 2.05
CA GLY A 141 14.70 -0.27 3.44
C GLY A 141 14.78 -1.59 4.22
N ASN A 142 13.79 -2.47 4.04
CA ASN A 142 13.64 -3.71 4.81
C ASN A 142 13.31 -4.93 3.91
N PRO A 143 14.27 -5.40 3.09
CA PRO A 143 14.00 -6.44 2.11
C PRO A 143 13.65 -7.77 2.78
N THR A 144 12.53 -8.36 2.39
CA THR A 144 12.06 -9.68 2.85
C THR A 144 11.96 -10.65 1.67
N PRO A 145 12.72 -11.76 1.63
CA PRO A 145 12.68 -12.74 0.54
C PRO A 145 11.32 -13.42 0.34
N GLY A 146 11.06 -13.90 -0.88
CA GLY A 146 9.86 -14.60 -1.24
C GLY A 146 8.69 -13.66 -1.57
N GLY A 147 8.98 -12.52 -2.20
CA GLY A 147 8.00 -11.50 -2.57
C GLY A 147 7.25 -11.77 -3.85
N LEU A 148 6.46 -10.79 -4.27
CA LEU A 148 5.69 -10.83 -5.51
C LEU A 148 6.58 -10.59 -6.73
N PHE A 149 6.16 -11.15 -7.87
CA PHE A 149 6.65 -10.74 -9.17
C PHE A 149 5.92 -9.47 -9.63
N ILE A 150 6.57 -8.69 -10.49
CA ILE A 150 5.97 -7.47 -11.08
C ILE A 150 4.63 -7.78 -11.74
N SER A 151 4.55 -8.90 -12.49
CA SER A 151 3.32 -9.31 -13.19
C SER A 151 2.14 -9.61 -12.27
N GLU A 152 2.39 -10.03 -11.04
CA GLU A 152 1.33 -10.26 -10.05
C GLU A 152 0.77 -8.94 -9.53
N VAL A 153 1.65 -7.98 -9.24
CA VAL A 153 1.24 -6.63 -8.84
C VAL A 153 0.49 -5.93 -9.98
N GLU A 154 1.00 -6.00 -11.22
CA GLU A 154 0.33 -5.45 -12.40
C GLU A 154 -1.07 -6.03 -12.62
N THR A 155 -1.26 -7.33 -12.41
CA THR A 155 -2.57 -8.00 -12.51
C THR A 155 -3.55 -7.42 -11.51
N LEU A 156 -3.14 -7.27 -10.24
CA LEU A 156 -3.99 -6.72 -9.19
C LEU A 156 -4.27 -5.23 -9.39
N LEU A 157 -3.29 -4.44 -9.83
CA LEU A 157 -3.49 -3.03 -10.18
C LEU A 157 -4.47 -2.87 -11.35
N LYS A 158 -4.37 -3.74 -12.37
CA LYS A 158 -5.33 -3.76 -13.48
C LYS A 158 -6.75 -4.07 -13.02
N THR A 159 -6.90 -4.98 -12.08
CA THR A 159 -8.21 -5.26 -11.45
C THR A 159 -8.77 -4.03 -10.73
N LEU A 160 -7.92 -3.30 -10.01
CA LEU A 160 -8.30 -2.09 -9.29
C LEU A 160 -8.57 -0.88 -10.20
N SER A 161 -8.02 -0.82 -11.40
CA SER A 161 -8.13 0.35 -12.30
C SER A 161 -9.57 0.75 -12.65
N ASN A 162 -10.51 -0.21 -12.59
CA ASN A 162 -11.94 0.04 -12.84
C ASN A 162 -12.71 0.49 -11.57
N LYS A 163 -12.02 0.70 -10.44
CA LYS A 163 -12.62 1.10 -9.17
C LYS A 163 -12.51 2.61 -8.96
N ASN A 164 -13.17 3.11 -7.95
CA ASN A 164 -13.09 4.53 -7.56
C ASN A 164 -11.77 4.80 -6.83
N ILE A 165 -10.68 4.91 -7.59
CA ILE A 165 -9.36 5.24 -7.03
C ILE A 165 -9.31 6.73 -6.72
N VAL A 166 -9.08 7.08 -5.46
CA VAL A 166 -9.02 8.47 -4.98
C VAL A 166 -7.60 8.98 -4.74
N GLY A 167 -6.61 8.12 -4.83
CA GLY A 167 -5.19 8.46 -4.76
C GLY A 167 -4.34 7.19 -4.64
N PHE A 168 -3.03 7.34 -4.80
CA PHE A 168 -2.09 6.25 -4.54
C PHE A 168 -0.69 6.74 -4.20
N ASP A 169 0.11 5.86 -3.63
CA ASP A 169 1.53 6.09 -3.41
C ASP A 169 2.40 4.90 -3.80
N VAL A 170 3.68 5.20 -4.03
CA VAL A 170 4.76 4.22 -4.16
C VAL A 170 5.92 4.69 -3.30
N VAL A 171 6.28 3.90 -2.29
CA VAL A 171 7.21 4.24 -1.22
C VAL A 171 8.33 3.20 -1.05
N GLU A 172 9.27 3.47 -0.15
CA GLU A 172 10.37 2.58 0.28
C GLU A 172 11.38 2.21 -0.81
N THR A 173 11.49 3.02 -1.87
CA THR A 173 12.63 2.88 -2.79
C THR A 173 13.87 3.57 -2.19
N ALA A 174 14.84 2.79 -1.74
CA ALA A 174 16.03 3.24 -1.03
C ALA A 174 17.30 3.14 -1.91
N SER A 175 17.33 3.87 -3.03
CA SER A 175 18.49 3.86 -3.93
C SER A 175 19.10 5.25 -4.09
N ASP A 176 20.44 5.31 -4.06
CA ASP A 176 21.26 6.48 -4.38
C ASP A 176 21.83 6.47 -5.81
N ARG A 177 21.45 5.45 -6.61
CA ARG A 177 22.01 5.22 -7.96
C ARG A 177 20.99 5.55 -9.03
N LEU A 178 21.41 6.36 -10.00
CA LEU A 178 20.62 6.59 -11.21
C LEU A 178 20.49 5.28 -12.02
N GLY A 179 19.25 4.91 -12.38
CA GLY A 179 18.99 3.67 -13.12
C GLY A 179 19.04 2.40 -12.26
N ASP A 180 18.93 2.54 -10.94
CA ASP A 180 18.73 1.40 -10.04
C ASP A 180 17.50 0.59 -10.44
N ASN A 181 17.62 -0.75 -10.38
CA ASN A 181 16.57 -1.64 -10.83
C ASN A 181 15.25 -1.43 -10.04
N THR A 182 15.33 -1.24 -8.73
CA THR A 182 14.15 -0.99 -7.89
C THR A 182 13.44 0.30 -8.30
N ALA A 183 14.20 1.38 -8.52
CA ALA A 183 13.64 2.65 -8.96
C ALA A 183 13.00 2.55 -10.37
N VAL A 184 13.59 1.74 -11.27
CA VAL A 184 13.01 1.49 -12.59
C VAL A 184 11.72 0.68 -12.48
N VAL A 185 11.67 -0.32 -11.60
CA VAL A 185 10.45 -1.10 -11.33
C VAL A 185 9.36 -0.21 -10.73
N ALA A 186 9.69 0.62 -9.74
CA ALA A 186 8.75 1.57 -9.15
C ALA A 186 8.18 2.53 -10.21
N ALA A 187 9.04 3.13 -11.03
CA ALA A 187 8.63 4.01 -12.12
C ALA A 187 7.72 3.31 -13.14
N LYS A 188 8.02 2.04 -13.45
CA LYS A 188 7.18 1.22 -14.34
C LYS A 188 5.78 1.01 -13.75
N LEU A 189 5.68 0.60 -12.49
CA LEU A 189 4.40 0.38 -11.83
C LEU A 189 3.55 1.66 -11.80
N ILE A 190 4.18 2.82 -11.49
CA ILE A 190 3.51 4.12 -11.51
C ILE A 190 3.00 4.44 -12.91
N TYR A 191 3.86 4.32 -13.93
CA TYR A 191 3.52 4.65 -15.31
C TYR A 191 2.39 3.77 -15.84
N ASP A 192 2.49 2.48 -15.66
CA ASP A 192 1.48 1.52 -16.13
C ASP A 192 0.13 1.76 -15.43
N PHE A 193 0.15 2.00 -14.11
CA PHE A 193 -1.09 2.25 -13.37
C PHE A 193 -1.75 3.57 -13.79
N LEU A 194 -0.98 4.64 -14.00
CA LEU A 194 -1.51 5.91 -14.49
C LEU A 194 -2.22 5.77 -15.84
N THR A 195 -1.71 4.90 -16.73
CA THR A 195 -2.36 4.64 -18.03
C THR A 195 -3.65 3.82 -17.93
N LEU A 196 -3.91 3.21 -16.78
CA LEU A 196 -5.11 2.39 -16.55
C LEU A 196 -6.25 3.17 -15.89
N ILE A 197 -5.95 4.27 -15.18
CA ILE A 197 -6.94 5.03 -14.38
C ILE A 197 -7.34 6.37 -15.02
N GLU A 198 -7.02 6.61 -16.29
CA GLU A 198 -7.45 7.79 -17.05
C GLU A 198 -8.97 7.90 -17.22
#